data_60fdac24c5039fbaf4aab4bd59134468
#
_entry.id   60fdac24c5039fbaf4aab4bd59134468
#
_cell.length_a   1.000
_cell.length_b   1.000
_cell.length_c   1.000
_cell.angle_alpha   90.00
_cell.angle_beta   90.00
_cell.angle_gamma   90.00
#
_symmetry.space_group_name_H-M   'P 1'
#
loop_
_entity.id
_entity.type
_entity.pdbx_description
1 polymer ?
#
loop_
_entity_poly.entity_id
_entity_poly.type
_entity_poly.pdbx_seq_one_letter_code
_entity_poly.pdbx_strand_id
1 'polypeptide(L)'
;VKNSARLAGCLLCALTLTALAVAPADAAPAHLTVATYNIHAGAGEDGGYDLDRTAGAIRALGADVIGLEEVDVHWGERSDFADEARDLAAKLGMRVFFAPIYDLDPPTAGAPRQQFGVAVLSRFPVVDKENHEITRLSTQTTDPVPALAPGFAEVVVNVRGTFVHFYCTHLDYRPDPAVRARQVEDMLGVLGQDRGPKILVGDFNAEAGAPELGPLWTALRDAAPGGPASYPAAAPVSRIDLVTVSPGVRVLATCTAETLASDHRPVVADVVVR
;
A
#
# COMPACT_ATOMS: atom_id res chain seq x y z
N VAL A 1 -20.93 -84.08 -40.63
CA VAL A 1 -21.50 -83.00 -39.79
C VAL A 1 -20.47 -81.94 -39.67
N LYS A 2 -20.65 -80.78 -40.34
CA LYS A 2 -19.72 -79.66 -40.38
C LYS A 2 -20.23 -78.60 -39.38
N ASN A 3 -19.45 -78.26 -38.39
CA ASN A 3 -19.68 -77.09 -37.51
C ASN A 3 -18.93 -75.86 -37.99
N SER A 4 -19.67 -74.82 -38.32
CA SER A 4 -19.11 -73.52 -38.68
C SER A 4 -19.15 -72.61 -37.48
N ALA A 5 -17.98 -72.22 -36.95
CA ALA A 5 -17.88 -71.19 -35.91
C ALA A 5 -17.83 -69.82 -36.57
N ARG A 6 -18.75 -68.92 -36.14
CA ARG A 6 -18.75 -67.53 -36.53
C ARG A 6 -17.96 -66.74 -35.51
N LEU A 7 -16.87 -66.10 -35.94
CA LEU A 7 -16.16 -65.07 -35.18
C LEU A 7 -16.95 -63.75 -35.25
N ALA A 8 -17.35 -63.22 -34.07
CA ALA A 8 -17.86 -61.91 -33.94
C ALA A 8 -16.68 -60.96 -33.57
N GLY A 9 -16.32 -60.07 -34.51
CA GLY A 9 -15.33 -59.04 -34.26
C GLY A 9 -15.96 -57.84 -33.54
N CYS A 10 -15.52 -57.56 -32.29
CA CYS A 10 -15.81 -56.33 -31.59
C CYS A 10 -14.89 -55.21 -32.07
N LEU A 11 -15.46 -54.23 -32.73
CA LEU A 11 -14.76 -52.97 -33.06
C LEU A 11 -14.81 -52.07 -31.84
N LEU A 12 -13.67 -51.89 -31.14
CA LEU A 12 -13.51 -50.87 -30.08
C LEU A 12 -13.25 -49.53 -30.78
N CYS A 13 -14.23 -48.62 -30.76
CA CYS A 13 -14.01 -47.20 -31.07
C CYS A 13 -13.36 -46.51 -29.88
N ALA A 14 -12.09 -46.23 -29.92
CA ALA A 14 -11.39 -45.38 -28.98
C ALA A 14 -11.73 -43.90 -29.29
N LEU A 15 -12.61 -43.30 -28.49
CA LEU A 15 -12.79 -41.82 -28.45
C LEU A 15 -11.57 -41.19 -27.79
N THR A 16 -10.71 -40.56 -28.54
CA THR A 16 -9.67 -39.67 -28.04
C THR A 16 -10.30 -38.34 -27.71
N LEU A 17 -10.51 -38.05 -26.39
CA LEU A 17 -10.82 -36.70 -25.91
C LEU A 17 -9.54 -35.84 -26.02
N THR A 18 -9.48 -35.00 -27.02
CA THR A 18 -8.50 -33.88 -27.07
C THR A 18 -8.98 -32.79 -26.11
N ALA A 19 -8.36 -32.70 -24.92
CA ALA A 19 -8.52 -31.55 -24.06
C ALA A 19 -7.87 -30.33 -24.75
N LEU A 20 -8.67 -29.42 -25.23
CA LEU A 20 -8.21 -28.07 -25.61
C LEU A 20 -7.78 -27.37 -24.34
N ALA A 21 -6.48 -27.20 -24.12
CA ALA A 21 -5.95 -26.30 -23.11
C ALA A 21 -6.32 -24.87 -23.52
N VAL A 22 -7.36 -24.31 -22.90
CA VAL A 22 -7.66 -22.88 -23.00
C VAL A 22 -6.50 -22.17 -22.28
N ALA A 23 -5.63 -21.51 -23.05
CA ALA A 23 -4.64 -20.60 -22.48
C ALA A 23 -5.39 -19.54 -21.64
N PRO A 24 -4.91 -19.19 -20.43
CA PRO A 24 -5.52 -18.10 -19.69
C PRO A 24 -5.49 -16.85 -20.58
N ALA A 25 -6.66 -16.27 -20.80
CA ALA A 25 -6.74 -14.99 -21.50
C ALA A 25 -5.94 -13.97 -20.69
N ASP A 26 -4.95 -13.33 -21.31
CA ASP A 26 -4.26 -12.20 -20.69
C ASP A 26 -5.31 -11.20 -20.21
N ALA A 27 -5.27 -10.86 -18.90
CA ALA A 27 -6.18 -9.87 -18.36
C ALA A 27 -6.04 -8.56 -19.14
N ALA A 28 -7.15 -7.96 -19.52
CA ALA A 28 -7.12 -6.69 -20.24
C ALA A 28 -6.43 -5.62 -19.35
N PRO A 29 -5.61 -4.73 -19.94
CA PRO A 29 -4.97 -3.67 -19.18
C PRO A 29 -5.98 -2.90 -18.35
N ALA A 30 -5.75 -2.78 -17.04
CA ALA A 30 -6.64 -2.10 -16.14
C ALA A 30 -6.03 -0.77 -15.67
N HIS A 31 -6.82 0.31 -15.78
CA HIS A 31 -6.45 1.64 -15.24
C HIS A 31 -6.72 1.67 -13.75
N LEU A 32 -5.82 2.32 -13.01
CA LEU A 32 -5.85 2.47 -11.57
C LEU A 32 -5.27 3.83 -11.20
N THR A 33 -6.00 4.62 -10.42
CA THR A 33 -5.48 5.82 -9.78
C THR A 33 -5.05 5.47 -8.36
N VAL A 34 -3.77 5.69 -8.04
CA VAL A 34 -3.19 5.40 -6.72
C VAL A 34 -2.64 6.65 -6.08
N ALA A 35 -2.61 6.67 -4.75
CA ALA A 35 -2.07 7.80 -4.02
C ALA A 35 -1.35 7.38 -2.73
N THR A 36 -0.57 8.31 -2.17
CA THR A 36 -0.08 8.30 -0.79
C THR A 36 -0.42 9.62 -0.14
N TYR A 37 -0.71 9.61 1.15
CA TYR A 37 -1.00 10.81 1.90
C TYR A 37 -0.69 10.62 3.39
N ASN A 38 0.35 11.27 3.89
CA ASN A 38 0.56 11.43 5.32
C ASN A 38 -0.51 12.39 5.84
N ILE A 39 -1.41 11.91 6.71
CA ILE A 39 -2.58 12.65 7.17
C ILE A 39 -2.36 13.40 8.49
N HIS A 40 -1.15 13.29 9.07
CA HIS A 40 -0.77 13.97 10.32
C HIS A 40 -1.82 13.78 11.43
N ALA A 41 -2.27 12.53 11.66
CA ALA A 41 -3.33 12.20 12.61
C ALA A 41 -4.57 13.10 12.47
N GLY A 42 -5.02 13.36 11.23
CA GLY A 42 -6.19 14.18 10.93
C GLY A 42 -6.02 15.68 11.21
N ALA A 43 -4.82 16.13 11.62
CA ALA A 43 -4.53 17.53 11.86
C ALA A 43 -4.11 18.23 10.56
N GLY A 44 -4.67 19.42 10.31
CA GLY A 44 -4.24 20.27 9.21
C GLY A 44 -2.97 21.06 9.51
N GLU A 45 -2.51 21.82 8.54
CA GLU A 45 -1.39 22.76 8.69
C GLU A 45 -1.62 23.79 9.82
N ASP A 46 -2.87 24.02 10.19
CA ASP A 46 -3.27 24.86 11.33
C ASP A 46 -3.16 24.16 12.69
N GLY A 47 -2.75 22.87 12.72
CA GLY A 47 -2.69 22.04 13.91
C GLY A 47 -4.05 21.58 14.44
N GLY A 48 -5.16 21.96 13.77
CA GLY A 48 -6.51 21.57 14.19
C GLY A 48 -6.90 20.19 13.64
N TYR A 49 -7.41 19.34 14.51
CA TYR A 49 -7.98 18.04 14.13
C TYR A 49 -9.30 18.23 13.39
N ASP A 50 -9.42 17.69 12.17
CA ASP A 50 -10.66 17.72 11.38
C ASP A 50 -10.66 16.58 10.35
N LEU A 51 -11.25 15.44 10.72
CA LEU A 51 -11.29 14.26 9.87
C LEU A 51 -12.23 14.41 8.65
N ASP A 52 -13.20 15.34 8.69
CA ASP A 52 -14.03 15.66 7.52
C ASP A 52 -13.24 16.43 6.47
N ARG A 53 -12.39 17.35 6.90
CA ARG A 53 -11.41 18.05 6.04
C ARG A 53 -10.46 17.06 5.38
N THR A 54 -9.88 16.13 6.16
CA THR A 54 -9.00 15.07 5.65
C THR A 54 -9.73 14.18 4.63
N ALA A 55 -10.95 13.72 4.96
CA ALA A 55 -11.77 12.93 4.04
C ALA A 55 -12.12 13.71 2.75
N GLY A 56 -12.35 15.01 2.86
CA GLY A 56 -12.59 15.91 1.73
C GLY A 56 -11.38 15.97 0.79
N ALA A 57 -10.17 16.13 1.36
CA ALA A 57 -8.92 16.14 0.62
C ALA A 57 -8.70 14.80 -0.10
N ILE A 58 -8.85 13.66 0.59
CA ILE A 58 -8.71 12.32 0.00
C ILE A 58 -9.72 12.11 -1.13
N ARG A 59 -10.99 12.52 -0.93
CA ARG A 59 -12.05 12.38 -1.96
C ARG A 59 -11.70 13.13 -3.23
N ALA A 60 -11.08 14.32 -3.10
CA ALA A 60 -10.70 15.17 -4.24
C ALA A 60 -9.60 14.53 -5.11
N LEU A 61 -8.78 13.61 -4.58
CA LEU A 61 -7.75 12.91 -5.33
C LEU A 61 -8.35 11.93 -6.35
N GLY A 62 -9.56 11.46 -6.15
CA GLY A 62 -10.18 10.44 -7.00
C GLY A 62 -9.48 9.08 -6.97
N ALA A 63 -8.60 8.82 -6.01
CA ALA A 63 -7.83 7.60 -5.93
C ALA A 63 -8.72 6.36 -5.76
N ASP A 64 -8.36 5.29 -6.45
CA ASP A 64 -8.97 3.96 -6.33
C ASP A 64 -8.37 3.19 -5.15
N VAL A 65 -7.05 3.34 -4.94
CA VAL A 65 -6.31 2.78 -3.81
C VAL A 65 -5.37 3.86 -3.27
N ILE A 66 -5.35 4.03 -1.96
CA ILE A 66 -4.50 5.04 -1.30
C ILE A 66 -3.84 4.47 -0.06
N GLY A 67 -2.54 4.72 0.10
CA GLY A 67 -1.82 4.57 1.35
C GLY A 67 -1.97 5.84 2.19
N LEU A 68 -2.19 5.67 3.48
CA LEU A 68 -2.25 6.73 4.47
C LEU A 68 -1.19 6.48 5.54
N GLU A 69 -0.42 7.49 5.85
CA GLU A 69 0.58 7.49 6.91
C GLU A 69 0.10 8.35 8.08
N GLU A 70 0.63 8.09 9.25
CA GLU A 70 0.26 8.76 10.51
C GLU A 70 -1.23 8.64 10.87
N VAL A 71 -1.74 7.43 10.79
CA VAL A 71 -3.14 7.12 11.13
C VAL A 71 -3.23 6.73 12.59
N ASP A 72 -4.03 7.48 13.36
CA ASP A 72 -4.37 7.19 14.76
C ASP A 72 -5.60 6.28 14.83
N VAL A 73 -5.55 5.30 15.74
CA VAL A 73 -6.71 4.52 16.15
C VAL A 73 -6.76 4.51 17.68
N HIS A 74 -7.67 5.30 18.24
CA HIS A 74 -7.81 5.52 19.68
C HIS A 74 -6.52 5.99 20.36
N TRP A 75 -5.61 6.62 19.61
CA TRP A 75 -4.25 6.93 20.06
C TRP A 75 -4.21 7.94 21.20
N GLY A 76 -4.94 9.03 21.09
CA GLY A 76 -4.88 10.06 22.12
C GLY A 76 -5.78 11.28 21.84
N GLU A 77 -5.65 12.28 22.69
CA GLU A 77 -6.43 13.53 22.61
C GLU A 77 -6.22 14.29 21.31
N ARG A 78 -5.03 14.16 20.67
CA ARG A 78 -4.73 14.86 19.41
C ARG A 78 -5.66 14.49 18.26
N SER A 79 -6.24 13.30 18.31
CA SER A 79 -7.19 12.77 17.31
C SER A 79 -8.55 12.43 17.91
N ASP A 80 -8.92 13.07 19.05
CA ASP A 80 -10.17 12.82 19.80
C ASP A 80 -10.42 11.33 20.09
N PHE A 81 -9.34 10.53 20.23
CA PHE A 81 -9.41 9.07 20.39
C PHE A 81 -10.21 8.37 19.28
N ALA A 82 -10.31 8.95 18.10
CA ALA A 82 -11.05 8.40 16.96
C ALA A 82 -10.39 7.13 16.42
N ASP A 83 -11.17 6.29 15.73
CA ASP A 83 -10.68 5.26 14.82
C ASP A 83 -10.62 5.86 13.41
N GLU A 84 -9.55 6.64 13.13
CA GLU A 84 -9.43 7.37 11.87
C GLU A 84 -9.47 6.45 10.65
N ALA A 85 -8.87 5.26 10.75
CA ALA A 85 -8.85 4.30 9.65
C ALA A 85 -10.26 3.88 9.23
N ARG A 86 -11.08 3.51 10.21
CA ARG A 86 -12.46 3.09 10.00
C ARG A 86 -13.36 4.25 9.58
N ASP A 87 -13.19 5.39 10.24
CA ASP A 87 -14.03 6.56 9.98
C ASP A 87 -13.78 7.15 8.60
N LEU A 88 -12.52 7.24 8.15
CA LEU A 88 -12.18 7.63 6.78
C LEU A 88 -12.74 6.64 5.77
N ALA A 89 -12.60 5.33 6.01
CA ALA A 89 -13.16 4.31 5.13
C ALA A 89 -14.68 4.46 4.99
N ALA A 90 -15.40 4.69 6.09
CA ALA A 90 -16.84 4.90 6.08
C ALA A 90 -17.23 6.19 5.34
N LYS A 91 -16.55 7.32 5.60
CA LYS A 91 -16.78 8.62 4.94
C LYS A 91 -16.53 8.57 3.43
N LEU A 92 -15.59 7.71 2.99
CA LEU A 92 -15.19 7.58 1.58
C LEU A 92 -15.89 6.43 0.84
N GLY A 93 -16.56 5.54 1.56
CA GLY A 93 -17.18 4.33 0.99
C GLY A 93 -16.14 3.35 0.45
N MET A 94 -14.98 3.26 1.11
CA MET A 94 -13.86 2.40 0.73
C MET A 94 -13.66 1.27 1.74
N ARG A 95 -12.99 0.19 1.32
CA ARG A 95 -12.47 -0.84 2.21
C ARG A 95 -11.21 -0.33 2.88
N VAL A 96 -10.90 -0.83 4.08
CA VAL A 96 -9.71 -0.43 4.83
C VAL A 96 -8.94 -1.66 5.32
N PHE A 97 -7.62 -1.55 5.29
CA PHE A 97 -6.69 -2.33 6.06
C PHE A 97 -5.82 -1.37 6.86
N PHE A 98 -5.89 -1.44 8.18
CA PHE A 98 -5.02 -0.70 9.09
C PHE A 98 -3.89 -1.62 9.56
N ALA A 99 -2.65 -1.13 9.46
CA ALA A 99 -1.43 -1.81 9.83
C ALA A 99 -0.73 -1.00 10.93
N PRO A 100 -0.96 -1.31 12.22
CA PRO A 100 -0.32 -0.59 13.31
C PRO A 100 1.19 -0.77 13.30
N ILE A 101 1.91 0.34 13.52
CA ILE A 101 3.32 0.40 13.90
C ILE A 101 3.42 0.23 15.42
N TYR A 102 2.54 0.91 16.15
CA TYR A 102 2.40 0.78 17.59
C TYR A 102 1.02 0.27 17.96
N ASP A 103 0.99 -0.63 18.93
CA ASP A 103 -0.23 -1.20 19.50
C ASP A 103 -0.05 -1.33 21.01
N LEU A 104 -0.44 -0.28 21.71
CA LEU A 104 -0.23 -0.10 23.14
C LEU A 104 -1.45 -0.56 23.94
N ASP A 105 -1.22 -0.99 25.17
CA ASP A 105 -2.29 -1.32 26.10
C ASP A 105 -3.19 -0.12 26.35
N PRO A 106 -4.50 -0.35 26.58
CA PRO A 106 -5.43 0.73 26.84
C PRO A 106 -5.04 1.50 28.11
N PRO A 107 -5.22 2.84 28.14
CA PRO A 107 -4.84 3.67 29.28
C PRO A 107 -5.63 3.35 30.56
N THR A 108 -6.83 2.76 30.39
CA THR A 108 -7.70 2.33 31.49
C THR A 108 -8.39 1.02 31.15
N ALA A 109 -8.78 0.26 32.16
CA ALA A 109 -9.50 -1.00 31.96
C ALA A 109 -10.82 -0.77 31.19
N GLY A 110 -10.99 -1.52 30.10
CA GLY A 110 -12.17 -1.45 29.23
C GLY A 110 -12.11 -0.38 28.13
N ALA A 111 -11.08 0.47 28.11
CA ALA A 111 -10.83 1.34 26.96
C ALA A 111 -10.25 0.55 25.78
N PRO A 112 -10.37 1.03 24.54
CA PRO A 112 -9.72 0.42 23.39
C PRO A 112 -8.20 0.57 23.46
N ARG A 113 -7.48 -0.28 22.72
CA ARG A 113 -6.02 -0.18 22.55
C ARG A 113 -5.67 1.11 21.80
N GLN A 114 -4.54 1.68 22.16
CA GLN A 114 -4.01 2.87 21.46
C GLN A 114 -3.09 2.43 20.34
N GLN A 115 -3.46 2.73 19.11
CA GLN A 115 -2.71 2.27 17.94
C GLN A 115 -2.36 3.44 17.02
N PHE A 116 -1.18 3.38 16.43
CA PHE A 116 -0.67 4.35 15.46
C PHE A 116 0.01 3.57 14.33
N GLY A 117 -0.23 3.96 13.09
CA GLY A 117 0.36 3.24 11.97
C GLY A 117 0.05 3.79 10.60
N VAL A 118 0.00 2.88 9.63
CA VAL A 118 -0.37 3.18 8.26
C VAL A 118 -1.68 2.46 7.90
N ALA A 119 -2.40 2.98 6.90
CA ALA A 119 -3.61 2.33 6.42
C ALA A 119 -3.63 2.29 4.89
N VAL A 120 -4.31 1.30 4.33
CA VAL A 120 -4.62 1.26 2.90
C VAL A 120 -6.14 1.29 2.75
N LEU A 121 -6.62 2.28 1.99
CA LEU A 121 -8.02 2.34 1.57
C LEU A 121 -8.15 1.89 0.12
N SER A 122 -9.18 1.10 -0.20
CA SER A 122 -9.40 0.58 -1.55
C SER A 122 -10.87 0.58 -1.97
N ARG A 123 -11.14 1.06 -3.18
CA ARG A 123 -12.44 0.86 -3.86
C ARG A 123 -12.58 -0.55 -4.41
N PHE A 124 -11.46 -1.18 -4.76
CA PHE A 124 -11.43 -2.56 -5.25
C PHE A 124 -11.51 -3.58 -4.11
N PRO A 125 -11.93 -4.83 -4.42
CA PRO A 125 -11.87 -5.93 -3.47
C PRO A 125 -10.42 -6.17 -3.02
N VAL A 126 -10.20 -6.21 -1.71
CA VAL A 126 -8.98 -6.70 -1.08
C VAL A 126 -9.12 -8.19 -0.89
N VAL A 127 -8.22 -8.98 -1.48
CA VAL A 127 -8.27 -10.45 -1.46
C VAL A 127 -7.25 -11.05 -0.51
N ASP A 128 -6.21 -10.30 -0.19
CA ASP A 128 -5.20 -10.66 0.83
C ASP A 128 -4.65 -9.39 1.49
N LYS A 129 -4.10 -9.52 2.71
CA LYS A 129 -3.55 -8.41 3.46
C LYS A 129 -2.59 -8.90 4.54
N GLU A 130 -1.49 -8.19 4.72
CA GLU A 130 -0.50 -8.50 5.74
C GLU A 130 0.13 -7.22 6.31
N ASN A 131 0.47 -7.24 7.59
CA ASN A 131 1.25 -6.20 8.26
C ASN A 131 2.65 -6.75 8.53
N HIS A 132 3.56 -6.53 7.60
CA HIS A 132 4.92 -7.05 7.67
C HIS A 132 5.76 -6.30 8.71
N GLU A 133 6.72 -7.02 9.27
CA GLU A 133 7.74 -6.45 10.13
C GLU A 133 8.92 -5.95 9.30
N ILE A 134 9.36 -4.73 9.58
CA ILE A 134 10.61 -4.14 9.10
C ILE A 134 11.37 -3.54 10.28
N THR A 135 12.66 -3.31 10.11
CA THR A 135 13.49 -2.68 11.16
C THR A 135 12.90 -1.34 11.56
N ARG A 136 12.65 -1.14 12.86
CA ARG A 136 12.17 0.11 13.42
C ARG A 136 12.97 0.52 14.63
N LEU A 137 13.06 1.82 14.85
CA LEU A 137 13.62 2.41 16.06
C LEU A 137 12.48 3.10 16.81
N SER A 138 12.01 2.47 17.90
CA SER A 138 10.83 2.92 18.63
C SER A 138 10.91 4.39 19.06
N THR A 139 9.79 5.09 19.01
CA THR A 139 9.62 6.42 19.62
C THR A 139 8.93 6.34 20.98
N GLN A 140 8.54 5.13 21.41
CA GLN A 140 7.74 4.88 22.62
C GLN A 140 8.59 4.41 23.81
N THR A 141 9.89 4.21 23.60
CA THR A 141 10.81 3.73 24.64
C THR A 141 12.00 4.67 24.81
N THR A 142 12.57 4.72 26.00
CA THR A 142 13.88 5.36 26.23
C THR A 142 14.98 4.43 25.73
N ASP A 143 16.02 5.00 25.11
CA ASP A 143 17.18 4.27 24.57
C ASP A 143 16.77 3.10 23.62
N PRO A 144 15.98 3.37 22.57
CA PRO A 144 15.52 2.32 21.66
C PRO A 144 16.70 1.72 20.88
N VAL A 145 16.62 0.43 20.61
CA VAL A 145 17.50 -0.26 19.66
C VAL A 145 16.72 -0.67 18.43
N PRO A 146 17.32 -0.65 17.23
CA PRO A 146 16.64 -1.12 16.02
C PRO A 146 16.24 -2.59 16.15
N ALA A 147 14.97 -2.88 15.89
CA ALA A 147 14.40 -4.24 15.94
C ALA A 147 13.30 -4.38 14.89
N LEU A 148 13.03 -5.61 14.46
CA LEU A 148 11.87 -5.89 13.61
C LEU A 148 10.58 -5.56 14.37
N ALA A 149 9.70 -4.82 13.73
CA ALA A 149 8.39 -4.45 14.25
C ALA A 149 7.43 -4.16 13.09
N PRO A 150 6.11 -4.32 13.31
CA PRO A 150 5.10 -4.18 12.26
C PRO A 150 4.99 -2.74 11.73
N GLY A 151 4.15 -2.56 10.70
CA GLY A 151 3.81 -1.27 10.10
C GLY A 151 4.28 -1.10 8.65
N PHE A 152 4.61 -2.19 7.96
CA PHE A 152 4.73 -2.21 6.52
C PHE A 152 3.52 -2.96 5.95
N ALA A 153 2.52 -2.18 5.54
CA ALA A 153 1.25 -2.72 5.08
C ALA A 153 1.36 -3.28 3.67
N GLU A 154 0.79 -4.47 3.45
CA GLU A 154 0.51 -5.02 2.13
C GLU A 154 -0.97 -5.33 2.01
N VAL A 155 -1.56 -5.00 0.86
CA VAL A 155 -2.85 -5.53 0.42
C VAL A 155 -2.75 -6.03 -1.01
N VAL A 156 -3.38 -7.15 -1.30
CA VAL A 156 -3.57 -7.61 -2.68
C VAL A 156 -4.96 -7.17 -3.14
N VAL A 157 -5.00 -6.28 -4.13
CA VAL A 157 -6.26 -5.78 -4.67
C VAL A 157 -6.59 -6.44 -6.00
N ASN A 158 -7.86 -6.83 -6.17
CA ASN A 158 -8.34 -7.37 -7.44
C ASN A 158 -8.86 -6.24 -8.34
N VAL A 159 -8.01 -5.81 -9.28
CA VAL A 159 -8.34 -4.77 -10.24
C VAL A 159 -8.86 -5.42 -11.52
N ARG A 160 -10.16 -5.72 -11.54
CA ARG A 160 -10.85 -6.34 -12.70
C ARG A 160 -10.21 -7.63 -13.22
N GLY A 161 -9.73 -8.47 -12.29
CA GLY A 161 -9.08 -9.75 -12.60
C GLY A 161 -7.56 -9.72 -12.54
N THR A 162 -6.93 -8.55 -12.53
CA THR A 162 -5.49 -8.40 -12.25
C THR A 162 -5.28 -8.24 -10.75
N PHE A 163 -4.44 -9.07 -10.15
CA PHE A 163 -4.06 -8.96 -8.74
C PHE A 163 -2.84 -8.06 -8.63
N VAL A 164 -2.98 -6.98 -7.87
CA VAL A 164 -1.95 -5.97 -7.67
C VAL A 164 -1.55 -5.96 -6.21
N HIS A 165 -0.27 -6.14 -5.91
CA HIS A 165 0.30 -5.95 -4.58
C HIS A 165 0.49 -4.45 -4.34
N PHE A 166 -0.22 -3.93 -3.37
CA PHE A 166 -0.13 -2.52 -2.97
C PHE A 166 0.40 -2.43 -1.55
N TYR A 167 1.50 -1.71 -1.41
CA TYR A 167 2.20 -1.55 -0.13
C TYR A 167 2.15 -0.10 0.32
N CYS A 168 2.09 0.10 1.64
CA CYS A 168 2.20 1.41 2.28
C CYS A 168 3.23 1.37 3.39
N THR A 169 4.14 2.34 3.40
CA THR A 169 5.22 2.48 4.40
C THR A 169 5.26 3.87 4.98
N HIS A 170 5.81 3.99 6.19
CA HIS A 170 6.26 5.25 6.77
C HIS A 170 7.64 4.97 7.38
N LEU A 171 8.71 5.47 6.74
CA LEU A 171 10.08 5.19 7.13
C LEU A 171 10.54 6.09 8.29
N ASP A 172 11.66 5.75 8.87
CA ASP A 172 12.24 6.48 10.00
C ASP A 172 12.57 7.93 9.61
N TYR A 173 12.11 8.89 10.43
CA TYR A 173 12.23 10.33 10.15
C TYR A 173 13.57 10.93 10.58
N ARG A 174 14.39 10.19 11.34
CA ARG A 174 15.63 10.74 11.90
C ARG A 174 16.63 11.08 10.82
N PRO A 175 17.52 12.08 11.06
CA PRO A 175 18.54 12.48 10.09
C PRO A 175 19.55 11.36 9.74
N ASP A 176 19.86 10.46 10.71
CA ASP A 176 20.71 9.31 10.48
C ASP A 176 19.97 8.29 9.59
N PRO A 177 20.46 7.97 8.37
CA PRO A 177 19.81 7.07 7.46
C PRO A 177 19.94 5.58 7.81
N ALA A 178 20.68 5.23 8.86
CA ALA A 178 21.02 3.82 9.16
C ALA A 178 19.79 2.93 9.38
N VAL A 179 18.72 3.47 10.01
CA VAL A 179 17.47 2.73 10.20
C VAL A 179 16.73 2.62 8.86
N ARG A 180 16.62 3.71 8.08
CA ARG A 180 15.98 3.67 6.76
C ARG A 180 16.66 2.68 5.81
N ALA A 181 17.98 2.60 5.83
CA ALA A 181 18.71 1.64 5.00
C ALA A 181 18.31 0.19 5.32
N ARG A 182 18.17 -0.17 6.61
CA ARG A 182 17.68 -1.49 7.01
C ARG A 182 16.22 -1.72 6.64
N GLN A 183 15.36 -0.70 6.82
CA GLN A 183 13.97 -0.76 6.40
C GLN A 183 13.84 -1.05 4.90
N VAL A 184 14.68 -0.44 4.08
CA VAL A 184 14.74 -0.70 2.63
C VAL A 184 15.15 -2.15 2.33
N GLU A 185 16.15 -2.70 3.03
CA GLU A 185 16.56 -4.10 2.89
C GLU A 185 15.43 -5.06 3.25
N ASP A 186 14.75 -4.82 4.39
CA ASP A 186 13.62 -5.63 4.85
C ASP A 186 12.45 -5.58 3.86
N MET A 187 12.07 -4.38 3.38
CA MET A 187 11.03 -4.21 2.38
C MET A 187 11.35 -4.94 1.08
N LEU A 188 12.61 -4.91 0.62
CA LEU A 188 13.04 -5.66 -0.56
C LEU A 188 12.92 -7.17 -0.36
N GLY A 189 13.16 -7.66 0.87
CA GLY A 189 12.93 -9.05 1.23
C GLY A 189 11.46 -9.46 1.07
N VAL A 190 10.53 -8.62 1.49
CA VAL A 190 9.08 -8.83 1.31
C VAL A 190 8.70 -8.75 -0.17
N LEU A 191 9.03 -7.65 -0.85
CA LEU A 191 8.73 -7.42 -2.26
C LEU A 191 9.24 -8.53 -3.18
N GLY A 192 10.36 -9.17 -2.81
CA GLY A 192 10.99 -10.25 -3.58
C GLY A 192 10.22 -11.58 -3.52
N GLN A 193 9.33 -11.76 -2.55
CA GLN A 193 8.52 -12.98 -2.40
C GLN A 193 7.28 -12.95 -3.29
N ASP A 194 6.80 -11.75 -3.63
CA ASP A 194 5.56 -11.57 -4.35
C ASP A 194 5.73 -11.63 -5.86
N ARG A 195 4.69 -12.09 -6.54
CA ARG A 195 4.64 -12.16 -8.00
C ARG A 195 3.59 -11.18 -8.52
N GLY A 196 3.85 -10.63 -9.70
CA GLY A 196 2.92 -9.71 -10.36
C GLY A 196 3.25 -8.24 -10.15
N PRO A 197 2.35 -7.34 -10.56
CA PRO A 197 2.54 -5.90 -10.46
C PRO A 197 2.55 -5.45 -9.01
N LYS A 198 3.52 -4.58 -8.66
CA LYS A 198 3.70 -4.01 -7.33
C LYS A 198 3.66 -2.50 -7.38
N ILE A 199 3.01 -1.90 -6.39
CA ILE A 199 2.96 -0.47 -6.17
C ILE A 199 3.29 -0.24 -4.69
N LEU A 200 4.39 0.45 -4.40
CA LEU A 200 4.76 0.83 -3.05
C LEU A 200 4.64 2.34 -2.92
N VAL A 201 3.88 2.78 -1.94
CA VAL A 201 3.65 4.19 -1.63
C VAL A 201 4.03 4.49 -0.18
N GLY A 202 4.21 5.76 0.15
CA GLY A 202 4.44 6.16 1.54
C GLY A 202 5.19 7.47 1.69
N ASP A 203 5.32 7.86 2.96
CA ASP A 203 6.29 8.83 3.43
C ASP A 203 7.63 8.11 3.69
N PHE A 204 8.59 8.33 2.80
CA PHE A 204 9.91 7.71 2.89
C PHE A 204 10.84 8.47 3.82
N ASN A 205 10.45 9.65 4.30
CA ASN A 205 11.30 10.55 5.08
C ASN A 205 12.70 10.76 4.46
N ALA A 206 12.76 10.59 3.15
CA ALA A 206 13.95 10.74 2.33
C ALA A 206 13.55 11.03 0.88
N GLU A 207 14.32 11.84 0.18
CA GLU A 207 14.12 12.08 -1.25
C GLU A 207 14.55 10.85 -2.07
N ALA A 208 13.95 10.65 -3.24
CA ALA A 208 14.22 9.49 -4.10
C ALA A 208 15.71 9.34 -4.48
N GLY A 209 16.49 10.41 -4.44
CA GLY A 209 17.94 10.40 -4.67
C GLY A 209 18.79 10.04 -3.46
N ALA A 210 18.18 9.83 -2.29
CA ALA A 210 18.93 9.48 -1.08
C ALA A 210 19.61 8.12 -1.22
N PRO A 211 20.89 7.99 -0.81
CA PRO A 211 21.66 6.76 -1.01
C PRO A 211 21.02 5.52 -0.40
N GLU A 212 20.37 5.66 0.76
CA GLU A 212 19.69 4.57 1.46
C GLU A 212 18.47 4.01 0.71
N LEU A 213 17.84 4.81 -0.18
CA LEU A 213 16.76 4.34 -1.05
C LEU A 213 17.27 3.68 -2.33
N GLY A 214 18.56 3.83 -2.65
CA GLY A 214 19.19 3.31 -3.87
C GLY A 214 18.85 1.84 -4.18
N PRO A 215 18.90 0.91 -3.20
CA PRO A 215 18.58 -0.50 -3.44
C PRO A 215 17.14 -0.74 -3.93
N LEU A 216 16.15 0.09 -3.55
CA LEU A 216 14.76 -0.04 -4.03
C LEU A 216 14.66 0.07 -5.55
N TRP A 217 15.52 0.86 -6.17
CA TRP A 217 15.50 1.11 -7.62
C TRP A 217 15.94 -0.09 -8.45
N THR A 218 16.36 -1.18 -7.81
CA THR A 218 16.60 -2.47 -8.47
C THR A 218 15.29 -3.24 -8.75
N ALA A 219 14.27 -3.05 -7.92
CA ALA A 219 12.98 -3.74 -7.99
C ALA A 219 11.84 -2.82 -8.45
N LEU A 220 11.92 -1.55 -8.11
CA LEU A 220 10.89 -0.54 -8.35
C LEU A 220 11.49 0.65 -9.11
N ARG A 221 10.62 1.53 -9.58
CA ARG A 221 11.00 2.85 -10.10
C ARG A 221 10.08 3.92 -9.51
N ASP A 222 10.63 5.09 -9.30
CA ASP A 222 9.85 6.28 -8.95
C ASP A 222 8.84 6.59 -10.06
N ALA A 223 7.57 6.80 -9.70
CA ALA A 223 6.52 7.14 -10.66
C ALA A 223 6.61 8.61 -11.13
N ALA A 224 7.23 9.50 -10.33
CA ALA A 224 7.32 10.94 -10.58
C ALA A 224 8.76 11.46 -10.48
N PRO A 225 9.74 10.97 -11.29
CA PRO A 225 11.11 11.47 -11.21
C PRO A 225 11.15 13.00 -11.46
N GLY A 226 11.69 13.75 -10.50
CA GLY A 226 11.73 15.22 -10.57
C GLY A 226 10.37 15.91 -10.40
N GLY A 227 9.37 15.19 -9.88
CA GLY A 227 8.06 15.75 -9.55
C GLY A 227 8.11 16.80 -8.44
N PRO A 228 6.99 17.51 -8.20
CA PRO A 228 6.90 18.55 -7.17
C PRO A 228 7.18 18.01 -5.76
N ALA A 229 7.69 18.89 -4.89
CA ALA A 229 7.82 18.62 -3.46
C ALA A 229 6.45 18.41 -2.79
N SER A 230 6.43 17.66 -1.70
CA SER A 230 5.22 17.32 -0.94
C SER A 230 5.21 17.89 0.48
N TYR A 231 6.38 18.23 1.02
CA TYR A 231 6.53 18.69 2.40
C TYR A 231 7.40 19.96 2.52
N PRO A 232 7.09 20.88 3.47
CA PRO A 232 5.81 21.00 4.18
C PRO A 232 4.69 21.50 3.25
N ALA A 233 3.42 21.20 3.55
CA ALA A 233 2.29 21.46 2.66
C ALA A 233 2.13 22.95 2.27
N ALA A 234 2.36 23.89 3.21
CA ALA A 234 2.22 25.31 2.98
C ALA A 234 3.24 25.87 1.97
N ALA A 235 4.50 25.39 2.02
CA ALA A 235 5.59 25.81 1.14
C ALA A 235 6.54 24.64 0.86
N PRO A 236 6.16 23.72 -0.03
CA PRO A 236 6.91 22.46 -0.21
C PRO A 236 8.32 22.69 -0.72
N VAL A 237 9.28 22.04 -0.05
CA VAL A 237 10.72 22.08 -0.39
C VAL A 237 11.34 20.69 -0.51
N SER A 238 10.70 19.66 0.07
CA SER A 238 11.18 18.27 0.07
C SER A 238 10.16 17.34 -0.57
N ARG A 239 10.61 16.40 -1.41
CA ARG A 239 9.78 15.38 -2.04
C ARG A 239 10.05 14.03 -1.37
N ILE A 240 9.40 13.82 -0.24
CA ILE A 240 9.59 12.65 0.62
C ILE A 240 8.44 11.64 0.55
N ASP A 241 7.28 12.07 0.03
CA ASP A 241 6.14 11.20 -0.25
C ASP A 241 6.27 10.67 -1.68
N LEU A 242 6.35 9.35 -1.83
CA LEU A 242 6.65 8.71 -3.10
C LEU A 242 5.57 7.70 -3.49
N VAL A 243 5.29 7.64 -4.77
CA VAL A 243 4.63 6.51 -5.43
C VAL A 243 5.68 5.80 -6.27
N THR A 244 5.88 4.51 -6.02
CA THR A 244 6.86 3.69 -6.74
C THR A 244 6.18 2.47 -7.33
N VAL A 245 6.67 1.99 -8.47
CA VAL A 245 6.01 0.93 -9.23
C VAL A 245 7.01 -0.08 -9.77
N SER A 246 6.60 -1.35 -9.84
CA SER A 246 7.40 -2.39 -10.51
C SER A 246 7.43 -2.21 -12.03
N PRO A 247 8.39 -2.80 -12.76
CA PRO A 247 8.54 -2.63 -14.21
C PRO A 247 7.29 -2.95 -15.04
N GLY A 248 6.43 -3.87 -14.56
CA GLY A 248 5.18 -4.26 -15.22
C GLY A 248 4.04 -3.23 -15.13
N VAL A 249 4.19 -2.22 -14.27
CA VAL A 249 3.19 -1.14 -14.09
C VAL A 249 3.59 0.06 -14.94
N ARG A 250 2.69 0.54 -15.82
CA ARG A 250 2.94 1.72 -16.67
C ARG A 250 2.33 2.96 -16.04
N VAL A 251 3.14 3.96 -15.72
CA VAL A 251 2.69 5.28 -15.25
C VAL A 251 2.23 6.11 -16.44
N LEU A 252 1.07 6.75 -16.32
CA LEU A 252 0.48 7.63 -17.32
C LEU A 252 0.63 9.11 -16.94
N ALA A 253 0.35 9.43 -15.67
CA ALA A 253 0.42 10.78 -15.13
C ALA A 253 0.72 10.72 -13.63
N THR A 254 1.28 11.80 -13.10
CA THR A 254 1.50 12.00 -11.67
C THR A 254 1.20 13.45 -11.30
N CYS A 255 0.74 13.69 -10.10
CA CYS A 255 0.63 15.03 -9.53
C CYS A 255 0.82 15.01 -8.02
N THR A 256 1.22 16.15 -7.47
CA THR A 256 1.16 16.46 -6.03
C THR A 256 0.01 17.45 -5.84
N ALA A 257 -1.03 17.05 -5.10
CA ALA A 257 -2.23 17.86 -4.97
C ALA A 257 -2.08 18.89 -3.85
N GLU A 258 -2.50 20.13 -4.13
CA GLU A 258 -2.46 21.21 -3.15
C GLU A 258 -3.56 21.04 -2.10
N THR A 259 -3.17 21.01 -0.84
CA THR A 259 -4.08 21.01 0.31
C THR A 259 -3.33 21.43 1.56
N LEU A 260 -4.06 21.95 2.54
CA LEU A 260 -3.58 22.24 3.89
C LEU A 260 -4.30 21.37 4.94
N ALA A 261 -4.91 20.27 4.48
CA ALA A 261 -5.59 19.32 5.37
C ALA A 261 -4.60 18.39 6.12
N SER A 262 -3.31 18.54 5.89
CA SER A 262 -2.17 17.97 6.59
C SER A 262 -0.98 18.90 6.40
N ASP A 263 0.13 18.65 7.08
CA ASP A 263 1.44 19.27 6.83
C ASP A 263 2.19 18.63 5.65
N HIS A 264 1.64 17.56 5.04
CA HIS A 264 2.07 16.98 3.77
C HIS A 264 1.07 17.24 2.64
N ARG A 265 1.54 17.20 1.40
CA ARG A 265 0.70 17.17 0.20
C ARG A 265 0.62 15.75 -0.37
N PRO A 266 -0.58 15.23 -0.70
CA PRO A 266 -0.70 13.89 -1.27
C PRO A 266 -0.09 13.81 -2.67
N VAL A 267 0.50 12.66 -2.97
CA VAL A 267 1.05 12.32 -4.29
C VAL A 267 0.16 11.30 -4.96
N VAL A 268 -0.23 11.59 -6.21
CA VAL A 268 -1.15 10.75 -7.01
C VAL A 268 -0.45 10.27 -8.26
N ALA A 269 -0.73 9.04 -8.66
CA ALA A 269 -0.29 8.49 -9.94
C ALA A 269 -1.43 7.74 -10.65
N ASP A 270 -1.64 8.04 -11.91
CA ASP A 270 -2.45 7.23 -12.81
C ASP A 270 -1.59 6.16 -13.47
N VAL A 271 -1.98 4.90 -13.32
CA VAL A 271 -1.20 3.78 -13.79
C VAL A 271 -2.04 2.78 -14.58
N VAL A 272 -1.36 1.95 -15.38
CA VAL A 272 -1.94 0.78 -16.05
C VAL A 272 -1.21 -0.46 -15.58
N VAL A 273 -1.97 -1.44 -15.10
CA VAL A 273 -1.51 -2.78 -14.69
C VAL A 273 -1.98 -3.82 -15.71
N ARG A 274 -1.21 -4.92 -15.85
CA ARG A 274 -1.49 -6.03 -16.77
C ARG A 274 -1.28 -7.36 -16.09
#